data_95e9abd76ae1c672f064d0689ec1ab24
#
_entry.id   95e9abd76ae1c672f064d0689ec1ab24
#
_cell.length_a   1.000
_cell.length_b   1.000
_cell.length_c   1.000
_cell.angle_alpha   90.00
_cell.angle_beta   90.00
_cell.angle_gamma   90.00
#
_symmetry.space_group_name_H-M   'P 1'
#
loop_
_entity.id
_entity.type
_entity.pdbx_description
1 polymer ?
#
loop_
_entity_poly.entity_id
_entity_poly.type
_entity_poly.pdbx_seq_one_letter_code
_entity_poly.pdbx_strand_id
1 'polypeptide(L)' 'MNRSRSMTLPQRVIVDQLKADGFAVDQEENTVVRMKRGNDYRLVQMNGVVKRALGAKR' A
#
# COMPACT_ATOMS: atom_id res chain seq x y z
N MET A 1 15.73 8.95 9.51
CA MET A 1 15.40 8.65 9.22
C MET A 1 14.78 8.12 8.50
N ASN A 2 14.42 7.96 8.09
CA ASN A 2 13.89 7.52 7.55
C ASN A 2 13.80 6.86 6.74
N ARG A 3 13.49 6.35 6.64
CA ARG A 3 13.37 5.66 6.07
C ARG A 3 12.55 5.30 5.11
N SER A 4 11.73 5.36 4.94
CA SER A 4 10.79 5.04 3.96
C SER A 4 11.10 5.69 2.68
N ARG A 5 12.25 5.75 2.35
CA ARG A 5 12.63 6.32 1.17
C ARG A 5 12.10 5.63 -0.02
N SER A 6 11.49 4.50 0.11
CA SER A 6 11.00 3.81 -1.05
C SER A 6 9.65 4.28 -1.51
N MET A 7 8.96 5.09 -0.74
CA MET A 7 7.64 5.57 -1.16
C MET A 7 7.74 6.92 -1.83
N THR A 8 7.02 7.07 -2.95
CA THR A 8 6.88 8.37 -3.58
C THR A 8 5.82 9.18 -2.83
N LEU A 9 5.76 10.48 -3.09
CA LEU A 9 4.74 11.31 -2.46
C LEU A 9 3.32 10.86 -2.80
N PRO A 10 2.97 10.62 -4.07
CA PRO A 10 1.62 10.13 -4.36
C PRO A 10 1.33 8.81 -3.67
N GLN A 11 2.29 7.93 -3.62
CA GLN A 11 2.13 6.65 -2.98
C GLN A 11 1.87 6.82 -1.49
N ARG A 12 2.61 7.71 -0.87
CA ARG A 12 2.50 7.93 0.56
C ARG A 12 1.16 8.52 0.94
N VAL A 13 0.66 9.46 0.14
CA VAL A 13 -0.64 10.05 0.39
C VAL A 13 -1.71 8.96 0.40
N ILE A 14 -1.66 8.07 -0.58
CA ILE A 14 -2.65 7.01 -0.68
C ILE A 14 -2.49 6.01 0.47
N VAL A 15 -1.27 5.68 0.81
CA VAL A 15 -1.03 4.78 1.93
C VAL A 15 -1.61 5.37 3.20
N ASP A 16 -1.41 6.66 3.42
CA ASP A 16 -1.96 7.31 4.60
C ASP A 16 -3.48 7.28 4.61
N GLN A 17 -4.10 7.48 3.44
CA GLN A 17 -5.55 7.41 3.34
C GLN A 17 -6.06 6.01 3.65
N LEU A 18 -5.38 5.00 3.16
CA LEU A 18 -5.78 3.63 3.43
C LEU A 18 -5.59 3.29 4.91
N LYS A 19 -4.55 3.80 5.52
CA LYS A 19 -4.36 3.59 6.95
C LYS A 19 -5.52 4.20 7.74
N ALA A 20 -5.94 5.37 7.37
CA ALA A 20 -7.08 6.01 8.02
C ALA A 20 -8.35 5.19 7.82
N ASP A 21 -8.40 4.42 6.77
CA ASP A 21 -9.54 3.58 6.45
C ASP A 21 -9.44 2.19 7.09
N GLY A 22 -8.41 1.94 7.86
CA GLY A 22 -8.27 0.68 8.57
C GLY A 22 -7.28 -0.28 7.95
N PHE A 23 -6.66 0.09 6.84
CA PHE A 23 -5.66 -0.77 6.25
C PHE A 23 -4.34 -0.65 6.98
N ALA A 24 -3.54 -1.70 6.93
CA ALA A 24 -2.19 -1.69 7.47
C ALA A 24 -1.24 -2.10 6.36
N VAL A 25 -0.01 -1.68 6.48
CA VAL A 25 1.00 -2.09 5.51
C VAL A 25 1.31 -3.56 5.74
N ASP A 26 1.06 -4.35 4.71
CA ASP A 26 1.35 -5.76 4.77
C ASP A 26 2.76 -6.04 4.28
N GLN A 27 3.13 -5.38 3.18
CA GLN A 27 4.45 -5.61 2.62
C GLN A 27 4.83 -4.40 1.79
N GLU A 28 6.08 -4.00 1.90
CA GLU A 28 6.59 -2.86 1.15
C GLU A 28 7.59 -3.38 0.14
N GLU A 29 7.25 -3.27 -1.12
CA GLU A 29 8.11 -3.75 -2.19
C GLU A 29 8.72 -2.57 -2.92
N ASN A 30 9.59 -2.86 -3.87
CA ASN A 30 10.33 -1.79 -4.54
C ASN A 30 9.41 -0.81 -5.25
N THR A 31 8.37 -1.29 -5.88
CA THR A 31 7.53 -0.44 -6.71
C THR A 31 6.10 -0.35 -6.21
N VAL A 32 5.72 -1.15 -5.24
CA VAL A 32 4.36 -1.12 -4.72
C VAL A 32 4.37 -1.32 -3.22
N VAL A 33 3.35 -0.79 -2.58
CA VAL A 33 3.12 -1.06 -1.17
C VAL A 33 1.84 -1.87 -1.08
N ARG A 34 1.92 -2.99 -0.42
CA ARG A 34 0.78 -3.85 -0.25
C ARG A 34 0.10 -3.53 1.07
N MET A 35 -1.17 -3.20 0.99
CA MET A 35 -1.96 -2.86 2.16
C MET A 35 -3.00 -3.94 2.37
N LYS A 36 -3.40 -4.11 3.61
CA LYS A 36 -4.29 -5.19 3.98
C LYS A 36 -5.27 -4.72 5.04
N ARG A 37 -6.52 -5.12 4.89
CA ARG A 37 -7.54 -4.92 5.92
C ARG A 37 -8.42 -6.15 5.90
N GLY A 38 -8.27 -7.02 6.91
CA GLY A 38 -9.00 -8.27 6.91
C GLY A 38 -8.62 -9.09 5.69
N ASN A 39 -9.59 -9.36 4.83
CA ASN A 39 -9.35 -10.09 3.60
C ASN A 39 -9.20 -9.18 2.39
N ASP A 40 -9.16 -7.89 2.61
CA ASP A 40 -9.08 -6.91 1.54
C ASP A 40 -7.63 -6.53 1.34
N TYR A 41 -7.14 -6.68 0.13
CA TYR A 41 -5.76 -6.34 -0.20
C TYR A 41 -5.75 -5.27 -1.26
N ARG A 42 -4.88 -4.29 -1.12
CA ARG A 42 -4.72 -3.22 -2.08
C ARG A 42 -3.24 -3.04 -2.36
N LEU A 43 -2.93 -2.72 -3.61
CA LEU A 43 -1.56 -2.43 -4.01
C LEU A 43 -1.49 -0.98 -4.41
N VAL A 44 -0.61 -0.24 -3.76
CA VAL A 44 -0.43 1.19 -4.04
C VAL A 44 0.81 1.33 -4.88
N GLN A 45 0.64 1.81 -6.11
CA GLN A 45 1.75 1.96 -7.03
C GLN A 45 2.46 3.29 -6.83
N MET A 46 3.59 3.43 -7.43
CA MET A 46 4.43 4.60 -7.24
C MET A 46 3.75 5.89 -7.68
N ASN A 47 2.85 5.81 -8.66
CA ASN A 47 2.12 6.97 -9.11
C ASN A 47 0.84 7.23 -8.33
N GLY A 48 0.64 6.48 -7.26
CA GLY A 48 -0.54 6.66 -6.43
C GLY A 48 -1.76 5.88 -6.87
N VAL A 49 -1.65 5.11 -7.93
CA VAL A 49 -2.77 4.30 -8.39
C VAL A 49 -2.92 3.11 -7.47
N VAL A 50 -4.14 2.84 -7.06
CA VAL A 50 -4.44 1.70 -6.19
C VAL A 50 -5.06 0.60 -7.01
N LYS A 51 -4.52 -0.59 -6.90
CA LYS A 51 -5.10 -1.76 -7.53
C LYS A 51 -5.58 -2.71 -6.47
N ARG A 52 -6.71 -3.30 -6.73
CA ARG A 52 -7.24 -4.28 -5.81
C ARG A 52 -6.53 -5.60 -6.05
N ALA A 53 -6.05 -6.18 -4.99
CA ALA A 53 -5.39 -7.47 -5.08
C ALA A 53 -6.29 -8.51 -4.47
N LEU A 54 -6.37 -9.65 -5.08
CA LEU A 54 -7.06 -10.75 -4.46
C LEU A 54 -6.15 -11.30 -3.38
N GLY A 55 -6.70 -11.72 -2.39
CA GLY A 55 -5.93 -12.22 -1.29
C GLY A 55 -5.04 -13.35 -1.72
N ALA A 56 -4.74 -14.07 -1.28
CA ALA A 56 -3.91 -15.05 -1.54
C ALA A 56 -4.10 -16.06 -2.56
N LYS A 57 -4.03 -16.41 -2.70
CA LYS A 57 -4.08 -17.29 -3.19
C LYS A 57 -3.95 -17.72 -3.96
N ARG A 58 -3.73 -18.02 -4.06
CA ARG A 58 -3.63 -18.55 -4.60
C ARG A 58 -3.38 -18.67 -4.89
#